data_07f5e351076ac4ae5944aa5a77e76145
#
_entry.id   07f5e351076ac4ae5944aa5a77e76145
#
_cell.length_a   1.000
_cell.length_b   1.000
_cell.length_c   1.000
_cell.angle_alpha   90.00
_cell.angle_beta   90.00
_cell.angle_gamma   90.00
#
_symmetry.space_group_name_H-M   'P 1'
#
loop_
_entity.id
_entity.type
_entity.pdbx_description
1 polymer ?
#
loop_
_entity_poly.entity_id
_entity_poly.type
_entity_poly.pdbx_seq_one_letter_code
_entity_poly.pdbx_strand_id
1 'polypeptide(L)'
;MITGVSANTHWWDPRLIQETSKRYKTVIFDNRGAGQTDKPKVAYTIEMFADDTVNLMNALKIQRARILGISMGGMIAQEFAINYPEKVEKLVLCSTTCGGNKSIQPSPQVLGPLTKPREGMTDEDVAKNWISLLFTENFIKRNAVFMSVATQELLKDPIPQDAFQRQMGAILNFDTYERLPKIKAATLVMHGTEDILIPPINSKIIADRIPNAKLVYFENNGHALFSQEPERVNKTLFDFLI
;
A
#
# COMPACT_ATOMS: atom_id res chain seq x y z
N MET A 1 6.69 4.75 -6.37
CA MET A 1 6.09 4.25 -5.11
C MET A 1 4.58 4.25 -5.31
N ILE A 2 3.88 3.18 -4.89
CA ILE A 2 2.46 2.92 -5.18
C ILE A 2 1.67 2.88 -3.87
N THR A 3 0.67 3.76 -3.74
CA THR A 3 -0.16 3.94 -2.53
C THR A 3 -1.21 2.83 -2.38
N GLY A 4 -1.81 2.75 -1.18
CA GLY A 4 -2.93 1.86 -0.86
C GLY A 4 -4.28 2.35 -1.39
N VAL A 5 -5.34 1.63 -1.02
CA VAL A 5 -6.73 1.98 -1.33
C VAL A 5 -7.09 3.33 -0.70
N SER A 6 -7.87 4.12 -1.41
CA SER A 6 -8.29 5.46 -0.96
C SER A 6 -7.17 6.50 -0.88
N ALA A 7 -5.93 6.07 -0.77
CA ALA A 7 -4.78 6.93 -0.55
C ALA A 7 -4.38 7.70 -1.81
N ASN A 8 -3.93 8.92 -1.60
CA ASN A 8 -3.32 9.79 -2.60
C ASN A 8 -1.88 10.15 -2.18
N THR A 9 -1.21 10.99 -2.94
CA THR A 9 0.18 11.38 -2.70
C THR A 9 0.42 12.12 -1.38
N HIS A 10 -0.62 12.71 -0.76
CA HIS A 10 -0.53 13.35 0.57
C HIS A 10 -0.39 12.34 1.73
N TRP A 11 -0.73 11.06 1.50
CA TRP A 11 -0.66 10.03 2.54
C TRP A 11 0.75 9.47 2.76
N TRP A 12 1.71 9.78 1.89
CA TRP A 12 3.10 9.38 2.09
C TRP A 12 3.74 10.15 3.24
N ASP A 13 4.42 9.42 4.13
CA ASP A 13 5.19 10.07 5.19
C ASP A 13 6.28 10.98 4.59
N PRO A 14 6.31 12.28 4.95
CA PRO A 14 7.27 13.22 4.38
C PRO A 14 8.72 12.83 4.61
N ARG A 15 9.03 12.14 5.73
CA ARG A 15 10.39 11.65 6.06
C ARG A 15 10.82 10.57 5.07
N LEU A 16 9.91 9.66 4.68
CA LEU A 16 10.20 8.66 3.66
C LEU A 16 10.47 9.34 2.31
N ILE A 17 9.63 10.29 1.89
CA ILE A 17 9.82 11.02 0.64
C ILE A 17 11.15 11.78 0.64
N GLN A 18 11.47 12.48 1.72
CA GLN A 18 12.72 13.21 1.87
C GLN A 18 13.95 12.28 1.75
N GLU A 19 13.93 11.14 2.45
CA GLU A 19 15.05 10.21 2.46
C GLU A 19 15.22 9.49 1.11
N THR A 20 14.12 9.11 0.46
CA THR A 20 14.19 8.50 -0.89
C THR A 20 14.69 9.49 -1.93
N SER A 21 14.23 10.75 -1.88
CA SER A 21 14.60 11.78 -2.85
C SER A 21 16.06 12.20 -2.78
N LYS A 22 16.71 12.03 -1.62
CA LYS A 22 18.18 12.25 -1.49
C LYS A 22 19.01 11.20 -2.24
N ARG A 23 18.44 10.03 -2.50
CA ARG A 23 19.17 8.85 -3.03
C ARG A 23 18.73 8.47 -4.43
N TYR A 24 17.48 8.74 -4.78
CA TYR A 24 16.83 8.27 -6.00
C TYR A 24 15.97 9.37 -6.63
N LYS A 25 15.81 9.33 -7.95
CA LYS A 25 14.67 10.00 -8.58
C LYS A 25 13.39 9.29 -8.11
N THR A 26 12.70 9.91 -7.15
CA THR A 26 11.49 9.35 -6.53
C THR A 26 10.27 9.78 -7.32
N VAL A 27 9.44 8.81 -7.72
CA VAL A 27 8.15 9.05 -8.37
C VAL A 27 7.05 8.56 -7.44
N ILE A 28 6.14 9.45 -7.08
CA ILE A 28 4.87 9.18 -6.41
C ILE A 28 3.73 9.64 -7.30
N PHE A 29 2.60 8.98 -7.26
CA PHE A 29 1.44 9.31 -8.09
C PHE A 29 0.16 8.80 -7.42
N ASP A 30 -0.96 9.39 -7.82
CA ASP A 30 -2.27 8.95 -7.38
C ASP A 30 -2.76 7.82 -8.30
N ASN A 31 -3.18 6.70 -7.71
CA ASN A 31 -3.81 5.62 -8.46
C ASN A 31 -5.13 6.10 -9.07
N ARG A 32 -5.56 5.48 -10.19
CA ARG A 32 -6.87 5.80 -10.77
C ARG A 32 -7.97 5.76 -9.71
N GLY A 33 -8.87 6.71 -9.76
CA GLY A 33 -9.95 6.86 -8.79
C GLY A 33 -9.59 7.70 -7.57
N ALA A 34 -8.30 7.97 -7.27
CA ALA A 34 -7.86 8.71 -6.11
C ALA A 34 -7.21 10.06 -6.48
N GLY A 35 -7.11 10.98 -5.50
CA GLY A 35 -6.41 12.25 -5.61
C GLY A 35 -6.77 13.04 -6.86
N GLN A 36 -5.75 13.48 -7.59
CA GLN A 36 -5.88 14.29 -8.81
C GLN A 36 -6.02 13.43 -10.09
N THR A 37 -5.88 12.09 -10.00
CA THR A 37 -6.00 11.21 -11.16
C THR A 37 -7.46 11.00 -11.57
N ASP A 38 -7.68 10.70 -12.85
CA ASP A 38 -9.00 10.43 -13.42
C ASP A 38 -9.77 9.32 -12.68
N LYS A 39 -11.10 9.48 -12.64
CA LYS A 39 -12.03 8.58 -11.93
C LYS A 39 -13.02 7.92 -12.89
N PRO A 40 -12.54 7.13 -13.88
CA PRO A 40 -13.42 6.53 -14.89
C PRO A 40 -14.46 5.60 -14.24
N LYS A 41 -15.69 5.64 -14.77
CA LYS A 41 -16.84 4.87 -14.27
C LYS A 41 -16.89 3.46 -14.85
N VAL A 42 -15.79 2.71 -14.72
CA VAL A 42 -15.65 1.30 -15.13
C VAL A 42 -15.25 0.46 -13.92
N ALA A 43 -15.45 -0.85 -13.95
CA ALA A 43 -14.89 -1.74 -12.93
C ALA A 43 -13.36 -1.66 -12.97
N TYR A 44 -12.73 -1.60 -11.80
CA TYR A 44 -11.27 -1.62 -11.70
C TYR A 44 -10.78 -3.03 -11.40
N THR A 45 -9.56 -3.33 -11.85
CA THR A 45 -8.82 -4.55 -11.48
C THR A 45 -7.40 -4.18 -11.07
N ILE A 46 -6.74 -5.04 -10.31
CA ILE A 46 -5.33 -4.78 -9.90
C ILE A 46 -4.41 -4.81 -11.11
N GLU A 47 -4.69 -5.61 -12.13
CA GLU A 47 -3.98 -5.60 -13.42
C GLU A 47 -4.07 -4.23 -14.09
N MET A 48 -5.25 -3.60 -14.11
CA MET A 48 -5.42 -2.24 -14.64
C MET A 48 -4.50 -1.22 -13.98
N PHE A 49 -4.34 -1.29 -12.65
CA PHE A 49 -3.42 -0.39 -11.93
C PHE A 49 -1.95 -0.70 -12.24
N ALA A 50 -1.59 -1.96 -12.48
CA ALA A 50 -0.26 -2.34 -12.93
C ALA A 50 0.03 -1.80 -14.34
N ASP A 51 -0.96 -1.86 -15.23
CA ASP A 51 -0.89 -1.29 -16.58
C ASP A 51 -0.76 0.25 -16.54
N ASP A 52 -1.50 0.93 -15.64
CA ASP A 52 -1.33 2.37 -15.41
C ASP A 52 0.09 2.69 -14.97
N THR A 53 0.65 1.88 -14.08
CA THR A 53 2.02 2.07 -13.57
C THR A 53 3.05 1.92 -14.68
N VAL A 54 2.92 0.91 -15.56
CA VAL A 54 3.85 0.73 -16.69
C VAL A 54 3.70 1.84 -17.72
N ASN A 55 2.49 2.30 -17.96
CA ASN A 55 2.21 3.41 -18.90
C ASN A 55 2.80 4.73 -18.37
N LEU A 56 2.69 5.00 -17.06
CA LEU A 56 3.34 6.13 -16.42
C LEU A 56 4.87 6.05 -16.55
N MET A 57 5.47 4.88 -16.28
CA MET A 57 6.91 4.69 -16.47
C MET A 57 7.36 4.96 -17.91
N ASN A 58 6.59 4.47 -18.89
CA ASN A 58 6.87 4.70 -20.32
C ASN A 58 6.78 6.19 -20.68
N ALA A 59 5.74 6.89 -20.22
CA ALA A 59 5.58 8.33 -20.43
C ALA A 59 6.74 9.15 -19.82
N LEU A 60 7.25 8.71 -18.66
CA LEU A 60 8.40 9.30 -17.98
C LEU A 60 9.75 8.81 -18.53
N LYS A 61 9.76 7.93 -19.55
CA LYS A 61 10.95 7.30 -20.14
C LYS A 61 11.80 6.53 -19.11
N ILE A 62 11.14 5.93 -18.09
CA ILE A 62 11.77 5.09 -17.07
C ILE A 62 11.75 3.65 -17.58
N GLN A 63 12.91 3.08 -17.87
CA GLN A 63 13.03 1.71 -18.38
C GLN A 63 12.90 0.68 -17.26
N ARG A 64 13.55 0.92 -16.13
CA ARG A 64 13.55 0.04 -14.94
C ARG A 64 13.49 0.89 -13.67
N ALA A 65 12.89 0.34 -12.62
CA ALA A 65 12.79 1.03 -11.33
C ALA A 65 12.79 0.05 -10.15
N ARG A 66 13.15 0.56 -8.98
CA ARG A 66 12.84 -0.05 -7.69
C ARG A 66 11.39 0.25 -7.37
N ILE A 67 10.58 -0.77 -7.19
CA ILE A 67 9.14 -0.64 -6.95
C ILE A 67 8.85 -0.84 -5.47
N LEU A 68 8.18 0.12 -4.85
CA LEU A 68 7.66 0.01 -3.49
C LEU A 68 6.15 0.16 -3.54
N GLY A 69 5.43 -0.82 -3.01
CA GLY A 69 3.97 -0.78 -2.88
C GLY A 69 3.52 -1.07 -1.45
N ILE A 70 2.56 -0.28 -0.96
CA ILE A 70 1.94 -0.47 0.34
C ILE A 70 0.47 -0.85 0.18
N SER A 71 -0.02 -1.86 0.94
CA SER A 71 -1.43 -2.26 0.96
C SER A 71 -1.92 -2.68 -0.44
N MET A 72 -2.98 -2.07 -0.99
CA MET A 72 -3.38 -2.23 -2.39
C MET A 72 -2.22 -1.95 -3.36
N GLY A 73 -1.37 -0.96 -3.05
CA GLY A 73 -0.16 -0.69 -3.84
C GLY A 73 0.83 -1.86 -3.86
N GLY A 74 0.86 -2.67 -2.80
CA GLY A 74 1.62 -3.92 -2.75
C GLY A 74 1.00 -5.02 -3.62
N MET A 75 -0.33 -5.07 -3.75
CA MET A 75 -1.02 -5.96 -4.70
C MET A 75 -0.69 -5.55 -6.15
N ILE A 76 -0.75 -4.25 -6.44
CA ILE A 76 -0.37 -3.67 -7.74
C ILE A 76 1.09 -3.99 -8.06
N ALA A 77 1.99 -3.83 -7.09
CA ALA A 77 3.41 -4.11 -7.25
C ALA A 77 3.71 -5.60 -7.52
N GLN A 78 2.94 -6.52 -6.92
CA GLN A 78 3.01 -7.95 -7.23
C GLN A 78 2.60 -8.22 -8.67
N GLU A 79 1.44 -7.72 -9.09
CA GLU A 79 0.94 -7.88 -10.47
C GLU A 79 1.91 -7.27 -11.49
N PHE A 80 2.42 -6.06 -11.18
CA PHE A 80 3.44 -5.40 -11.99
C PHE A 80 4.70 -6.25 -12.13
N ALA A 81 5.23 -6.82 -11.04
CA ALA A 81 6.44 -7.61 -11.06
C ALA A 81 6.28 -8.96 -11.78
N ILE A 82 5.06 -9.51 -11.82
CA ILE A 82 4.70 -10.72 -12.54
C ILE A 82 4.62 -10.46 -14.05
N ASN A 83 3.94 -9.36 -14.44
CA ASN A 83 3.63 -9.08 -15.84
C ASN A 83 4.75 -8.30 -16.55
N TYR A 84 5.57 -7.53 -15.81
CA TYR A 84 6.64 -6.67 -16.35
C TYR A 84 7.98 -6.89 -15.62
N PRO A 85 8.47 -8.15 -15.50
CA PRO A 85 9.64 -8.48 -14.69
C PRO A 85 10.91 -7.75 -15.13
N GLU A 86 11.04 -7.41 -16.43
CA GLU A 86 12.18 -6.67 -16.98
C GLU A 86 12.24 -5.22 -16.50
N LYS A 87 11.12 -4.67 -16.03
CA LYS A 87 11.02 -3.29 -15.54
C LYS A 87 11.33 -3.15 -14.04
N VAL A 88 11.47 -4.27 -13.32
CA VAL A 88 11.71 -4.26 -11.87
C VAL A 88 13.17 -4.52 -11.56
N GLU A 89 13.83 -3.58 -10.87
CA GLU A 89 15.18 -3.79 -10.32
C GLU A 89 15.13 -4.50 -8.97
N LYS A 90 14.33 -3.98 -8.04
CA LYS A 90 14.06 -4.51 -6.71
C LYS A 90 12.59 -4.26 -6.38
N LEU A 91 12.00 -5.15 -5.58
CA LEU A 91 10.60 -5.07 -5.17
C LEU A 91 10.50 -4.94 -3.65
N VAL A 92 9.69 -4.01 -3.18
CA VAL A 92 9.38 -3.83 -1.76
C VAL A 92 7.87 -3.88 -1.57
N LEU A 93 7.42 -4.83 -0.77
CA LEU A 93 6.01 -5.08 -0.47
C LEU A 93 5.74 -4.79 1.00
N CYS A 94 4.90 -3.81 1.30
CA CYS A 94 4.61 -3.38 2.65
C CYS A 94 3.15 -3.58 3.01
N SER A 95 2.87 -4.20 4.18
CA SER A 95 1.52 -4.32 4.74
C SER A 95 0.50 -4.75 3.68
N THR A 96 0.77 -5.85 2.98
CA THR A 96 -0.02 -6.31 1.81
C THR A 96 -0.35 -7.80 1.87
N THR A 97 -1.18 -8.25 0.95
CA THR A 97 -1.61 -9.65 0.81
C THR A 97 -1.52 -10.11 -0.64
N CYS A 98 -1.50 -11.41 -0.87
CA CYS A 98 -1.61 -12.00 -2.21
C CYS A 98 -3.05 -12.17 -2.71
N GLY A 99 -4.04 -11.85 -1.88
CA GLY A 99 -5.45 -12.06 -2.20
C GLY A 99 -5.87 -13.52 -2.25
N GLY A 100 -7.06 -13.76 -2.81
CA GLY A 100 -7.61 -15.11 -2.99
C GLY A 100 -7.89 -15.86 -1.68
N ASN A 101 -8.15 -17.17 -1.81
CA ASN A 101 -8.52 -18.04 -0.70
C ASN A 101 -7.33 -18.48 0.17
N LYS A 102 -6.12 -18.14 -0.22
CA LYS A 102 -4.89 -18.43 0.54
C LYS A 102 -4.50 -17.27 1.47
N SER A 103 -5.09 -16.10 1.27
CA SER A 103 -4.88 -14.97 2.18
C SER A 103 -5.77 -15.05 3.41
N ILE A 104 -5.27 -14.51 4.51
CA ILE A 104 -6.04 -14.37 5.74
C ILE A 104 -6.72 -13.00 5.73
N GLN A 105 -8.04 -13.02 5.79
CA GLN A 105 -8.84 -11.80 5.81
C GLN A 105 -8.78 -11.11 7.18
N PRO A 106 -8.93 -9.78 7.24
CA PRO A 106 -9.13 -9.08 8.50
C PRO A 106 -10.41 -9.54 9.19
N SER A 107 -10.55 -9.23 10.49
CA SER A 107 -11.76 -9.58 11.23
C SER A 107 -13.01 -8.93 10.61
N PRO A 108 -14.21 -9.51 10.78
CA PRO A 108 -15.44 -8.92 10.28
C PRO A 108 -15.71 -7.50 10.81
N GLN A 109 -15.21 -7.17 12.01
CA GLN A 109 -15.30 -5.85 12.61
C GLN A 109 -14.47 -4.80 11.84
N VAL A 110 -13.36 -5.20 11.24
CA VAL A 110 -12.51 -4.36 10.40
C VAL A 110 -13.03 -4.31 8.96
N LEU A 111 -13.34 -5.47 8.38
CA LEU A 111 -13.77 -5.56 6.98
C LEU A 111 -15.17 -4.96 6.75
N GLY A 112 -16.10 -5.16 7.69
CA GLY A 112 -17.48 -4.72 7.54
C GLY A 112 -17.64 -3.23 7.23
N PRO A 113 -17.05 -2.31 8.01
CA PRO A 113 -17.09 -0.88 7.72
C PRO A 113 -16.49 -0.48 6.37
N LEU A 114 -15.45 -1.19 5.89
CA LEU A 114 -14.80 -0.90 4.60
C LEU A 114 -15.66 -1.31 3.39
N THR A 115 -16.54 -2.28 3.55
CA THR A 115 -17.39 -2.78 2.46
C THR A 115 -18.78 -2.14 2.42
N LYS A 116 -19.18 -1.41 3.47
CA LYS A 116 -20.47 -0.73 3.55
C LYS A 116 -20.42 0.66 2.90
N PRO A 117 -21.56 1.17 2.39
CA PRO A 117 -21.66 2.58 2.01
C PRO A 117 -21.35 3.52 3.20
N ARG A 118 -20.74 4.67 2.90
CA ARG A 118 -20.40 5.70 3.90
C ARG A 118 -21.60 6.66 4.17
N GLU A 119 -22.82 6.13 4.14
CA GLU A 119 -24.03 6.94 4.31
C GLU A 119 -24.03 7.64 5.66
N GLY A 120 -24.25 8.95 5.65
CA GLY A 120 -24.30 9.79 6.86
C GLY A 120 -22.95 10.09 7.51
N MET A 121 -21.83 9.61 6.94
CA MET A 121 -20.49 9.92 7.45
C MET A 121 -19.94 11.20 6.82
N THR A 122 -19.33 12.04 7.64
CA THR A 122 -18.52 13.17 7.15
C THR A 122 -17.14 12.69 6.71
N ASP A 123 -16.42 13.51 5.92
CA ASP A 123 -15.03 13.21 5.56
C ASP A 123 -14.14 13.07 6.81
N GLU A 124 -14.42 13.84 7.88
CA GLU A 124 -13.73 13.73 9.16
C GLU A 124 -13.97 12.36 9.83
N ASP A 125 -15.20 11.83 9.78
CA ASP A 125 -15.51 10.50 10.32
C ASP A 125 -14.76 9.43 9.54
N VAL A 126 -14.71 9.57 8.22
CA VAL A 126 -13.92 8.66 7.34
C VAL A 126 -12.43 8.74 7.68
N ALA A 127 -11.88 9.95 7.86
CA ALA A 127 -10.47 10.13 8.22
C ALA A 127 -10.15 9.51 9.60
N LYS A 128 -11.00 9.73 10.62
CA LYS A 128 -10.85 9.11 11.94
C LYS A 128 -10.88 7.58 11.88
N ASN A 129 -11.77 7.01 11.07
CA ASN A 129 -11.83 5.58 10.86
C ASN A 129 -10.53 5.06 10.23
N TRP A 130 -9.99 5.75 9.21
CA TRP A 130 -8.70 5.40 8.65
C TRP A 130 -7.58 5.45 9.69
N ILE A 131 -7.50 6.49 10.52
CA ILE A 131 -6.52 6.59 11.60
C ILE A 131 -6.56 5.34 12.50
N SER A 132 -7.74 4.90 12.91
CA SER A 132 -7.89 3.72 13.78
C SER A 132 -7.49 2.40 13.11
N LEU A 133 -7.55 2.31 11.78
CA LEU A 133 -7.14 1.14 11.01
C LEU A 133 -5.64 1.15 10.66
N LEU A 134 -5.06 2.32 10.47
CA LEU A 134 -3.67 2.49 10.04
C LEU A 134 -2.66 2.42 11.18
N PHE A 135 -3.04 2.90 12.37
CA PHE A 135 -2.13 3.06 13.51
C PHE A 135 -2.58 2.21 14.70
N THR A 136 -1.61 1.76 15.49
CA THR A 136 -1.93 1.04 16.74
C THR A 136 -2.56 2.00 17.75
N GLU A 137 -3.46 1.49 18.59
CA GLU A 137 -4.12 2.28 19.64
C GLU A 137 -3.12 2.98 20.57
N ASN A 138 -2.03 2.28 20.91
CA ASN A 138 -0.96 2.82 21.75
C ASN A 138 -0.25 4.00 21.05
N PHE A 139 0.01 3.90 19.75
CA PHE A 139 0.64 4.98 18.99
C PHE A 139 -0.29 6.21 18.90
N ILE A 140 -1.57 6.01 18.63
CA ILE A 140 -2.58 7.08 18.58
C ILE A 140 -2.60 7.85 19.90
N LYS A 141 -2.69 7.13 21.04
CA LYS A 141 -2.76 7.75 22.37
C LYS A 141 -1.51 8.58 22.71
N ARG A 142 -0.34 8.17 22.23
CA ARG A 142 0.94 8.83 22.56
C ARG A 142 1.31 9.95 21.58
N ASN A 143 0.67 10.07 20.44
CA ASN A 143 1.08 10.97 19.36
C ASN A 143 -0.06 11.87 18.87
N ALA A 144 -0.82 12.48 19.79
CA ALA A 144 -2.01 13.27 19.47
C ALA A 144 -1.75 14.40 18.45
N VAL A 145 -0.61 15.09 18.54
CA VAL A 145 -0.23 16.14 17.58
C VAL A 145 -0.02 15.56 16.19
N PHE A 146 0.72 14.45 16.09
CA PHE A 146 0.92 13.77 14.82
C PHE A 146 -0.42 13.27 14.23
N MET A 147 -1.30 12.72 15.06
CA MET A 147 -2.65 12.28 14.62
C MET A 147 -3.48 13.42 14.07
N SER A 148 -3.40 14.61 14.68
CA SER A 148 -4.10 15.80 14.16
C SER A 148 -3.58 16.17 12.75
N VAL A 149 -2.27 16.20 12.57
CA VAL A 149 -1.66 16.47 11.24
C VAL A 149 -2.02 15.38 10.25
N ALA A 150 -1.89 14.10 10.62
CA ALA A 150 -2.24 12.98 9.76
C ALA A 150 -3.72 13.04 9.33
N THR A 151 -4.63 13.38 10.22
CA THR A 151 -6.05 13.57 9.88
C THR A 151 -6.24 14.68 8.84
N GLN A 152 -5.54 15.80 8.98
CA GLN A 152 -5.60 16.87 7.97
C GLN A 152 -5.07 16.45 6.60
N GLU A 153 -4.00 15.65 6.57
CA GLU A 153 -3.49 15.10 5.29
C GLU A 153 -4.49 14.12 4.65
N LEU A 154 -5.16 13.30 5.44
CA LEU A 154 -6.21 12.38 4.97
C LEU A 154 -7.44 13.10 4.39
N LEU A 155 -7.70 14.33 4.82
CA LEU A 155 -8.80 15.17 4.32
C LEU A 155 -8.47 15.89 3.00
N LYS A 156 -7.21 15.85 2.55
CA LYS A 156 -6.84 16.43 1.25
C LYS A 156 -7.26 15.52 0.12
N ASP A 157 -8.00 16.02 -0.84
CA ASP A 157 -8.46 15.30 -2.03
C ASP A 157 -9.09 13.92 -1.70
N PRO A 158 -10.15 13.85 -0.88
CA PRO A 158 -10.75 12.58 -0.48
C PRO A 158 -11.31 11.84 -1.68
N ILE A 159 -11.16 10.51 -1.66
CA ILE A 159 -11.67 9.67 -2.73
C ILE A 159 -13.21 9.68 -2.78
N PRO A 160 -13.87 9.90 -3.94
CA PRO A 160 -15.30 9.74 -4.07
C PRO A 160 -15.74 8.30 -3.73
N GLN A 161 -16.92 8.19 -3.10
CA GLN A 161 -17.45 6.91 -2.63
C GLN A 161 -17.54 5.84 -3.73
N ASP A 162 -17.98 6.22 -4.91
CA ASP A 162 -18.10 5.29 -6.04
C ASP A 162 -16.73 4.82 -6.58
N ALA A 163 -15.72 5.69 -6.55
CA ALA A 163 -14.34 5.32 -6.91
C ALA A 163 -13.70 4.41 -5.83
N PHE A 164 -13.96 4.69 -4.54
CA PHE A 164 -13.56 3.82 -3.45
C PHE A 164 -14.13 2.40 -3.60
N GLN A 165 -15.42 2.29 -3.90
CA GLN A 165 -16.07 0.99 -4.13
C GLN A 165 -15.45 0.23 -5.30
N ARG A 166 -15.06 0.93 -6.38
CA ARG A 166 -14.35 0.30 -7.51
C ARG A 166 -12.96 -0.20 -7.12
N GLN A 167 -12.21 0.56 -6.31
CA GLN A 167 -10.93 0.09 -5.78
C GLN A 167 -11.11 -1.12 -4.85
N MET A 168 -12.10 -1.10 -3.97
CA MET A 168 -12.43 -2.24 -3.11
C MET A 168 -12.84 -3.47 -3.93
N GLY A 169 -13.62 -3.28 -5.00
CA GLY A 169 -13.96 -4.36 -5.94
C GLY A 169 -12.71 -5.00 -6.57
N ALA A 170 -11.71 -4.20 -6.95
CA ALA A 170 -10.44 -4.71 -7.47
C ALA A 170 -9.68 -5.55 -6.41
N ILE A 171 -9.64 -5.08 -5.16
CA ILE A 171 -8.99 -5.78 -4.04
C ILE A 171 -9.66 -7.14 -3.78
N LEU A 172 -10.98 -7.17 -3.72
CA LEU A 172 -11.74 -8.39 -3.38
C LEU A 172 -11.63 -9.48 -4.46
N ASN A 173 -11.35 -9.11 -5.71
CA ASN A 173 -11.16 -10.04 -6.82
C ASN A 173 -9.67 -10.36 -7.12
N PHE A 174 -8.74 -9.81 -6.34
CA PHE A 174 -7.31 -10.02 -6.53
C PHE A 174 -6.85 -11.37 -6.02
N ASP A 175 -6.01 -12.07 -6.79
CA ASP A 175 -5.31 -13.30 -6.40
C ASP A 175 -4.03 -13.49 -7.23
N THR A 176 -2.89 -13.47 -6.55
CA THR A 176 -1.57 -13.76 -7.15
C THR A 176 -0.89 -14.99 -6.56
N TYR A 177 -1.50 -15.69 -5.60
CA TYR A 177 -0.83 -16.72 -4.81
C TYR A 177 -0.07 -17.74 -5.67
N GLU A 178 -0.71 -18.32 -6.69
CA GLU A 178 -0.07 -19.31 -7.56
C GLU A 178 0.95 -18.68 -8.53
N ARG A 179 0.90 -17.37 -8.72
CA ARG A 179 1.79 -16.63 -9.63
C ARG A 179 2.99 -15.99 -8.93
N LEU A 180 2.99 -15.87 -7.58
CA LEU A 180 4.10 -15.32 -6.79
C LEU A 180 5.47 -15.91 -7.12
N PRO A 181 5.62 -17.25 -7.39
CA PRO A 181 6.91 -17.82 -7.78
C PRO A 181 7.48 -17.28 -9.10
N LYS A 182 6.68 -16.57 -9.90
CA LYS A 182 7.14 -15.94 -11.16
C LYS A 182 7.88 -14.61 -10.91
N ILE A 183 7.79 -14.04 -9.71
CA ILE A 183 8.50 -12.80 -9.37
C ILE A 183 10.00 -13.09 -9.31
N LYS A 184 10.77 -12.45 -10.20
CA LYS A 184 12.22 -12.66 -10.37
C LYS A 184 13.06 -11.64 -9.60
N ALA A 185 12.48 -10.46 -9.32
CA ALA A 185 13.19 -9.39 -8.65
C ALA A 185 13.51 -9.75 -7.19
N ALA A 186 14.68 -9.36 -6.72
CA ALA A 186 14.97 -9.39 -5.29
C ALA A 186 13.87 -8.67 -4.54
N THR A 187 13.28 -9.33 -3.54
CA THR A 187 12.06 -8.85 -2.87
C THR A 187 12.29 -8.70 -1.37
N LEU A 188 11.87 -7.55 -0.84
CA LEU A 188 11.73 -7.29 0.60
C LEU A 188 10.24 -7.20 0.94
N VAL A 189 9.82 -7.96 1.93
CA VAL A 189 8.46 -7.90 2.50
C VAL A 189 8.56 -7.33 3.89
N MET A 190 7.81 -6.26 4.19
CA MET A 190 7.78 -5.56 5.47
C MET A 190 6.37 -5.49 6.04
N HIS A 191 6.20 -5.75 7.36
CA HIS A 191 4.89 -5.72 7.98
C HIS A 191 4.96 -5.35 9.46
N GLY A 192 3.96 -4.60 9.95
CA GLY A 192 3.77 -4.34 11.37
C GLY A 192 3.06 -5.51 12.06
N THR A 193 3.51 -5.93 13.24
CA THR A 193 2.93 -7.10 13.93
C THR A 193 1.52 -6.87 14.49
N GLU A 194 1.11 -5.61 14.63
CA GLU A 194 -0.22 -5.21 15.12
C GLU A 194 -1.13 -4.66 14.00
N ASP A 195 -0.85 -4.98 12.74
CA ASP A 195 -1.69 -4.60 11.61
C ASP A 195 -3.03 -5.35 11.65
N ILE A 196 -4.10 -4.63 11.97
CA ILE A 196 -5.46 -5.18 12.01
C ILE A 196 -6.16 -5.12 10.65
N LEU A 197 -5.68 -4.26 9.73
CA LEU A 197 -6.26 -4.07 8.41
C LEU A 197 -5.86 -5.19 7.45
N ILE A 198 -4.60 -5.59 7.48
CA ILE A 198 -4.11 -6.78 6.77
C ILE A 198 -3.34 -7.64 7.77
N PRO A 199 -3.85 -8.82 8.16
CA PRO A 199 -3.17 -9.67 9.13
C PRO A 199 -1.73 -10.00 8.72
N PRO A 200 -0.73 -9.84 9.63
CA PRO A 200 0.71 -9.94 9.32
C PRO A 200 1.14 -11.28 8.72
N ILE A 201 0.39 -12.35 8.99
CA ILE A 201 0.62 -13.67 8.41
C ILE A 201 0.61 -13.65 6.87
N ASN A 202 -0.12 -12.70 6.25
CA ASN A 202 -0.15 -12.55 4.79
C ASN A 202 1.23 -12.24 4.22
N SER A 203 2.06 -11.47 4.93
CA SER A 203 3.43 -11.20 4.51
C SER A 203 4.31 -12.45 4.55
N LYS A 204 4.09 -13.35 5.52
CA LYS A 204 4.75 -14.65 5.54
C LYS A 204 4.33 -15.51 4.34
N ILE A 205 3.04 -15.55 4.05
CA ILE A 205 2.51 -16.28 2.88
C ILE A 205 3.18 -15.78 1.59
N ILE A 206 3.30 -14.47 1.40
CA ILE A 206 3.98 -13.88 0.25
C ILE A 206 5.47 -14.25 0.22
N ALA A 207 6.17 -14.07 1.34
CA ALA A 207 7.60 -14.29 1.42
C ALA A 207 7.98 -15.76 1.22
N ASP A 208 7.16 -16.70 1.70
CA ASP A 208 7.37 -18.14 1.50
C ASP A 208 7.21 -18.57 0.02
N ARG A 209 6.48 -17.77 -0.79
CA ARG A 209 6.18 -18.08 -2.19
C ARG A 209 7.10 -17.38 -3.19
N ILE A 210 7.62 -16.20 -2.86
CA ILE A 210 8.54 -15.47 -3.74
C ILE A 210 9.96 -16.00 -3.53
N PRO A 211 10.67 -16.47 -4.57
CA PRO A 211 12.03 -16.98 -4.43
C PRO A 211 12.97 -15.95 -3.78
N ASN A 212 13.65 -16.37 -2.71
CA ASN A 212 14.64 -15.56 -1.99
C ASN A 212 14.10 -14.22 -1.41
N ALA A 213 12.80 -14.11 -1.16
CA ALA A 213 12.26 -12.94 -0.50
C ALA A 213 12.78 -12.82 0.94
N LYS A 214 13.08 -11.60 1.36
CA LYS A 214 13.39 -11.26 2.75
C LYS A 214 12.14 -10.76 3.44
N LEU A 215 11.82 -11.30 4.63
CA LEU A 215 10.70 -10.86 5.46
C LEU A 215 11.23 -10.15 6.70
N VAL A 216 10.69 -8.97 6.99
CA VAL A 216 10.99 -8.21 8.20
C VAL A 216 9.70 -7.77 8.87
N TYR A 217 9.54 -8.14 10.14
CA TYR A 217 8.47 -7.66 10.99
C TYR A 217 8.91 -6.48 11.85
N PHE A 218 7.97 -5.56 12.06
CA PHE A 218 8.13 -4.41 12.93
C PHE A 218 7.18 -4.58 14.12
N GLU A 219 7.75 -4.88 15.28
CA GLU A 219 7.00 -5.13 16.51
C GLU A 219 6.26 -3.87 16.95
N ASN A 220 5.03 -4.05 17.48
CA ASN A 220 4.16 -2.96 17.95
C ASN A 220 3.79 -1.92 16.87
N ASN A 221 3.93 -2.27 15.61
CA ASN A 221 3.56 -1.42 14.48
C ASN A 221 2.27 -1.93 13.82
N GLY A 222 1.41 -0.99 13.42
CA GLY A 222 0.22 -1.24 12.62
C GLY A 222 0.49 -1.18 11.12
N HIS A 223 -0.55 -0.85 10.36
CA HIS A 223 -0.50 -0.79 8.90
C HIS A 223 0.44 0.29 8.35
N ALA A 224 0.44 1.48 8.99
CA ALA A 224 1.26 2.63 8.59
C ALA A 224 2.66 2.61 9.20
N LEU A 225 3.40 1.53 9.00
CA LEU A 225 4.72 1.29 9.61
C LEU A 225 5.74 2.42 9.34
N PHE A 226 5.72 3.04 8.15
CA PHE A 226 6.63 4.15 7.81
C PHE A 226 6.45 5.37 8.70
N SER A 227 5.26 5.59 9.21
CA SER A 227 4.96 6.71 10.10
C SER A 227 5.17 6.37 11.58
N GLN A 228 5.00 5.11 11.96
CA GLN A 228 5.13 4.69 13.36
C GLN A 228 6.59 4.50 13.79
N GLU A 229 7.43 3.95 12.93
CA GLU A 229 8.85 3.68 13.23
C GLU A 229 9.76 4.07 12.04
N PRO A 230 9.74 5.35 11.61
CA PRO A 230 10.34 5.79 10.35
C PRO A 230 11.83 5.51 10.24
N GLU A 231 12.58 5.67 11.32
CA GLU A 231 14.03 5.51 11.30
C GLU A 231 14.43 4.06 11.00
N ARG A 232 13.86 3.09 11.72
CA ARG A 232 14.15 1.67 11.52
C ARG A 232 13.59 1.16 10.21
N VAL A 233 12.38 1.60 9.83
CA VAL A 233 11.74 1.21 8.56
C VAL A 233 12.55 1.75 7.38
N ASN A 234 12.93 3.03 7.39
CA ASN A 234 13.76 3.63 6.35
C ASN A 234 15.15 2.97 6.29
N LYS A 235 15.79 2.69 7.44
CA LYS A 235 17.05 1.96 7.45
C LYS A 235 16.93 0.60 6.79
N THR A 236 15.92 -0.19 7.16
CA THR A 236 15.67 -1.52 6.58
C THR A 236 15.44 -1.43 5.07
N LEU A 237 14.64 -0.45 4.64
CA LEU A 237 14.38 -0.18 3.23
C LEU A 237 15.68 0.12 2.47
N PHE A 238 16.48 1.07 2.96
CA PHE A 238 17.68 1.51 2.24
C PHE A 238 18.79 0.47 2.27
N ASP A 239 18.97 -0.27 3.36
CA ASP A 239 19.91 -1.41 3.41
C ASP A 239 19.58 -2.47 2.35
N PHE A 240 18.30 -2.63 2.00
CA PHE A 240 17.88 -3.53 0.94
C PHE A 240 18.04 -2.91 -0.46
N LEU A 241 17.76 -1.61 -0.62
CA LEU A 241 17.76 -0.95 -1.92
C LEU A 241 19.18 -0.63 -2.49
N ILE A 242 20.21 -0.72 -1.68
CA ILE A 242 21.62 -0.55 -2.11
C ILE A 242 22.07 -1.59 -3.13
#